data_182f117dd1eb8da355e7bb032cc62a03
#
_entry.id   182f117dd1eb8da355e7bb032cc62a03
#
_cell.length_a   1.000
_cell.length_b   1.000
_cell.length_c   1.000
_cell.angle_alpha   90.00
_cell.angle_beta   90.00
_cell.angle_gamma   90.00
#
_symmetry.space_group_name_H-M   'P 1'
#
loop_
_entity.id
_entity.type
_entity.pdbx_description
1 polymer ?
#
loop_
_entity_poly.entity_id
_entity_poly.type
_entity_poly.pdbx_seq_one_letter_code
_entity_poly.pdbx_strand_id
1 'polypeptide(L)'
;MLQQTQVKTVIPYFYRFTKKFKTLKALSKSNEKQILKLWEGLGYYRRARNLLTSSKLLVKNYNSKLPKTIDEVKKLPGVGEYTASALLGLIYNQPKIGVDGNVKRVFARLINKKKERINFNKLILLNKKKLFNTNRSEE
;
A
#
# COMPACT_ATOMS: atom_id res chain seq x y z
N MET A 1 1.62 -3.96 -6.88
CA MET A 1 2.57 -3.97 -8.01
C MET A 1 3.71 -2.95 -7.85
N LEU A 2 3.47 -1.77 -7.29
CA LEU A 2 4.45 -0.67 -7.21
C LEU A 2 5.58 -0.86 -6.17
N GLN A 3 5.50 -1.83 -5.27
CA GLN A 3 6.59 -2.09 -4.33
C GLN A 3 7.88 -2.43 -5.09
N GLN A 4 8.90 -1.55 -4.97
CA GLN A 4 10.20 -1.69 -5.64
C GLN A 4 10.14 -1.84 -7.18
N THR A 5 9.11 -1.30 -7.82
CA THR A 5 8.98 -1.30 -9.28
C THR A 5 8.48 0.07 -9.73
N GLN A 6 9.07 0.59 -10.79
CA GLN A 6 8.71 1.90 -11.34
C GLN A 6 7.29 1.90 -11.93
N VAL A 7 6.60 3.01 -11.83
CA VAL A 7 5.22 3.18 -12.32
C VAL A 7 5.11 2.83 -13.81
N LYS A 8 6.02 3.35 -14.63
CA LYS A 8 6.05 3.09 -16.08
C LYS A 8 6.06 1.59 -16.41
N THR A 9 6.83 0.81 -15.65
CA THR A 9 6.90 -0.64 -15.82
C THR A 9 5.60 -1.34 -15.38
N VAL A 10 4.93 -0.83 -14.34
CA VAL A 10 3.72 -1.44 -13.77
C VAL A 10 2.48 -1.22 -14.63
N ILE A 11 2.36 -0.09 -15.32
CA ILE A 11 1.16 0.30 -16.07
C ILE A 11 0.60 -0.80 -16.98
N PRO A 12 1.37 -1.42 -17.91
CA PRO A 12 0.85 -2.45 -18.80
C PRO A 12 0.40 -3.71 -18.05
N TYR A 13 1.08 -4.06 -16.95
CA TYR A 13 0.69 -5.18 -16.10
C TYR A 13 -0.60 -4.90 -15.33
N PHE A 14 -0.76 -3.68 -14.83
CA PHE A 14 -1.95 -3.25 -14.12
C PHE A 14 -3.18 -3.35 -15.01
N TYR A 15 -3.12 -2.85 -16.25
CA TYR A 15 -4.24 -2.93 -17.19
C TYR A 15 -4.60 -4.38 -17.54
N ARG A 16 -3.61 -5.24 -17.83
CA ARG A 16 -3.87 -6.66 -18.11
C ARG A 16 -4.50 -7.37 -16.89
N PHE A 17 -4.01 -7.06 -15.70
CA PHE A 17 -4.47 -7.66 -14.47
C PHE A 17 -5.90 -7.24 -14.14
N THR A 18 -6.22 -5.97 -14.21
CA THR A 18 -7.56 -5.43 -13.92
C THR A 18 -8.59 -5.80 -15.00
N LYS A 19 -8.17 -5.94 -16.27
CA LYS A 19 -9.01 -6.50 -17.32
C LYS A 19 -9.42 -7.95 -17.01
N LYS A 20 -8.50 -8.75 -16.49
CA LYS A 20 -8.76 -10.16 -16.13
C LYS A 20 -9.56 -10.30 -14.85
N PHE A 21 -9.20 -9.54 -13.82
CA PHE A 21 -9.80 -9.61 -12.49
C PHE A 21 -10.52 -8.30 -12.17
N LYS A 22 -11.78 -8.19 -12.58
CA LYS A 22 -12.61 -6.99 -12.36
C LYS A 22 -13.05 -6.81 -10.91
N THR A 23 -13.01 -7.86 -10.10
CA THR A 23 -13.43 -7.82 -8.68
C THR A 23 -12.45 -8.61 -7.82
N LEU A 24 -12.44 -8.29 -6.53
CA LEU A 24 -11.64 -9.01 -5.54
C LEU A 24 -12.10 -10.49 -5.44
N LYS A 25 -13.41 -10.74 -5.57
CA LYS A 25 -13.96 -12.10 -5.61
C LYS A 25 -13.44 -12.90 -6.81
N ALA A 26 -13.35 -12.29 -7.99
CA ALA A 26 -12.79 -12.94 -9.17
C ALA A 26 -11.31 -13.30 -8.97
N LEU A 27 -10.54 -12.38 -8.37
CA LEU A 27 -9.14 -12.62 -8.03
C LEU A 27 -8.99 -13.75 -7.00
N SER A 28 -9.79 -13.76 -5.95
CA SER A 28 -9.71 -14.78 -4.88
C SER A 28 -10.01 -16.20 -5.35
N LYS A 29 -10.81 -16.35 -6.40
CA LYS A 29 -11.14 -17.65 -7.03
C LYS A 29 -10.06 -18.15 -8.00
N SER A 30 -9.08 -17.30 -8.34
CA SER A 30 -8.01 -17.69 -9.24
C SER A 30 -6.98 -18.59 -8.55
N ASN A 31 -6.17 -19.27 -9.36
CA ASN A 31 -5.05 -20.06 -8.90
C ASN A 31 -3.72 -19.32 -9.11
N GLU A 32 -2.68 -19.83 -8.47
CA GLU A 32 -1.34 -19.23 -8.53
C GLU A 32 -0.79 -19.17 -9.95
N LYS A 33 -0.98 -20.21 -10.76
CA LYS A 33 -0.51 -20.27 -12.16
C LYS A 33 -1.09 -19.14 -13.00
N GLN A 34 -2.38 -18.85 -12.86
CA GLN A 34 -3.05 -17.77 -13.59
C GLN A 34 -2.48 -16.39 -13.22
N ILE A 35 -2.24 -16.16 -11.94
CA ILE A 35 -1.69 -14.88 -11.46
C ILE A 35 -0.24 -14.71 -11.89
N LEU A 36 0.59 -15.76 -11.75
CA LEU A 36 1.99 -15.71 -12.14
C LEU A 36 2.16 -15.47 -13.64
N LYS A 37 1.29 -16.05 -14.48
CA LYS A 37 1.30 -15.78 -15.91
C LYS A 37 1.04 -14.30 -16.25
N LEU A 38 0.13 -13.64 -15.55
CA LEU A 38 -0.14 -12.21 -15.73
C LEU A 38 0.96 -11.32 -15.15
N TRP A 39 1.77 -11.86 -14.25
CA TRP A 39 2.87 -11.17 -13.56
C TRP A 39 4.23 -11.40 -14.23
N GLU A 40 4.28 -12.28 -15.22
CA GLU A 40 5.50 -12.70 -15.91
C GLU A 40 6.26 -11.48 -16.47
N GLY A 41 7.54 -11.38 -16.15
CA GLY A 41 8.40 -10.24 -16.49
C GLY A 41 8.39 -9.06 -15.52
N LEU A 42 7.42 -8.97 -14.57
CA LEU A 42 7.40 -7.88 -13.59
C LEU A 42 8.37 -8.11 -12.41
N GLY A 43 8.78 -9.35 -12.17
CA GLY A 43 9.68 -9.73 -11.08
C GLY A 43 9.02 -9.73 -9.69
N TYR A 44 9.82 -10.10 -8.69
CA TYR A 44 9.36 -10.16 -7.29
C TYR A 44 8.03 -10.91 -7.12
N TYR A 45 7.96 -12.13 -7.63
CA TYR A 45 6.75 -12.97 -7.73
C TYR A 45 6.08 -13.25 -6.37
N ARG A 46 6.79 -13.11 -5.26
CA ARG A 46 6.21 -13.18 -3.91
C ARG A 46 5.08 -12.16 -3.72
N ARG A 47 5.15 -11.00 -4.39
CA ARG A 47 4.08 -9.99 -4.34
C ARG A 47 2.79 -10.49 -4.99
N ALA A 48 2.91 -11.24 -6.08
CA ALA A 48 1.76 -11.85 -6.76
C ALA A 48 1.07 -12.90 -5.88
N ARG A 49 1.86 -13.76 -5.23
CA ARG A 49 1.37 -14.75 -4.26
C ARG A 49 0.70 -14.09 -3.06
N ASN A 50 1.35 -13.08 -2.49
CA ASN A 50 0.80 -12.30 -1.38
C ASN A 50 -0.52 -11.63 -1.76
N LEU A 51 -0.64 -11.08 -2.96
CA LEU A 51 -1.88 -10.47 -3.46
C LEU A 51 -3.01 -11.49 -3.56
N LEU A 52 -2.74 -12.70 -4.10
CA LEU A 52 -3.71 -13.78 -4.14
C LEU A 52 -4.16 -14.20 -2.74
N THR A 53 -3.22 -14.43 -1.84
CA THR A 53 -3.54 -14.85 -0.46
C THR A 53 -4.32 -13.75 0.27
N SER A 54 -3.92 -12.48 0.12
CA SER A 54 -4.65 -11.34 0.68
C SER A 54 -6.06 -11.24 0.13
N SER A 55 -6.26 -11.49 -1.18
CA SER A 55 -7.60 -11.45 -1.76
C SER A 55 -8.52 -12.53 -1.19
N LYS A 56 -8.01 -13.74 -0.95
CA LYS A 56 -8.75 -14.83 -0.31
C LYS A 56 -9.13 -14.49 1.13
N LEU A 57 -8.19 -13.93 1.89
CA LEU A 57 -8.44 -13.49 3.28
C LEU A 57 -9.49 -12.38 3.34
N LEU A 58 -9.39 -11.38 2.45
CA LEU A 58 -10.34 -10.27 2.41
C LEU A 58 -11.75 -10.73 2.04
N VAL A 59 -11.88 -11.66 1.10
CA VAL A 59 -13.19 -12.23 0.74
C VAL A 59 -13.77 -13.06 1.88
N LYS A 60 -12.94 -13.87 2.53
CA LYS A 60 -13.38 -14.78 3.60
C LYS A 60 -13.75 -14.04 4.88
N ASN A 61 -12.92 -13.08 5.32
CA ASN A 61 -13.00 -12.52 6.67
C ASN A 61 -13.52 -11.08 6.71
N TYR A 62 -13.55 -10.36 5.57
CA TYR A 62 -13.80 -8.91 5.54
C TYR A 62 -14.81 -8.48 4.48
N ASN A 63 -15.67 -9.39 4.01
CA ASN A 63 -16.70 -9.11 2.98
C ASN A 63 -16.15 -8.40 1.75
N SER A 64 -14.94 -8.76 1.30
CA SER A 64 -14.25 -8.14 0.16
C SER A 64 -13.89 -6.66 0.37
N LYS A 65 -13.85 -6.17 1.60
CA LYS A 65 -13.43 -4.81 1.94
C LYS A 65 -12.08 -4.84 2.65
N LEU A 66 -11.30 -3.78 2.49
CA LEU A 66 -10.08 -3.61 3.28
C LEU A 66 -10.45 -3.28 4.74
N PRO A 67 -9.80 -3.87 5.76
CA PRO A 67 -9.98 -3.46 7.14
C PRO A 67 -9.64 -1.98 7.37
N LYS A 68 -10.25 -1.36 8.37
CA LYS A 68 -10.07 0.06 8.66
C LYS A 68 -8.97 0.37 9.68
N THR A 69 -8.44 -0.66 10.34
CA THR A 69 -7.38 -0.51 11.34
C THR A 69 -6.03 -0.95 10.79
N ILE A 70 -4.97 -0.31 11.25
CA ILE A 70 -3.60 -0.61 10.79
C ILE A 70 -3.19 -2.04 11.16
N ASP A 71 -3.58 -2.50 12.34
CA ASP A 71 -3.22 -3.82 12.85
C ASP A 71 -3.88 -4.93 12.05
N GLU A 72 -5.12 -4.75 11.61
CA GLU A 72 -5.81 -5.70 10.74
C GLU A 72 -5.24 -5.69 9.33
N VAL A 73 -4.95 -4.52 8.76
CA VAL A 73 -4.34 -4.41 7.42
C VAL A 73 -2.96 -5.05 7.39
N LYS A 74 -2.18 -4.94 8.47
CA LYS A 74 -0.86 -5.59 8.61
C LYS A 74 -0.93 -7.11 8.70
N LYS A 75 -2.07 -7.71 9.00
CA LYS A 75 -2.25 -9.17 8.94
C LYS A 75 -2.27 -9.71 7.51
N LEU A 76 -2.44 -8.85 6.51
CA LEU A 76 -2.39 -9.26 5.11
C LEU A 76 -0.95 -9.56 4.68
N PRO A 77 -0.72 -10.68 3.99
CA PRO A 77 0.62 -11.07 3.53
C PRO A 77 1.32 -9.98 2.70
N GLY A 78 2.55 -9.64 3.06
CA GLY A 78 3.36 -8.64 2.37
C GLY A 78 2.98 -7.19 2.65
N VAL A 79 2.14 -6.95 3.66
CA VAL A 79 1.73 -5.61 4.10
C VAL A 79 2.45 -5.26 5.41
N GLY A 80 3.44 -4.39 5.30
CA GLY A 80 4.11 -3.78 6.45
C GLY A 80 3.45 -2.45 6.85
N GLU A 81 4.01 -1.80 7.87
CA GLU A 81 3.55 -0.50 8.42
C GLU A 81 3.36 0.57 7.35
N TYR A 82 4.37 0.74 6.49
CA TYR A 82 4.31 1.68 5.37
C TYR A 82 3.13 1.41 4.43
N THR A 83 3.00 0.16 3.96
CA THR A 83 1.95 -0.22 3.01
C THR A 83 0.57 -0.11 3.65
N ALA A 84 0.41 -0.50 4.92
CA ALA A 84 -0.84 -0.38 5.64
C ALA A 84 -1.26 1.09 5.78
N SER A 85 -0.34 1.98 6.19
CA SER A 85 -0.60 3.42 6.29
C SER A 85 -0.99 4.04 4.95
N ALA A 86 -0.28 3.69 3.87
CA ALA A 86 -0.59 4.17 2.53
C ALA A 86 -1.97 3.70 2.05
N LEU A 87 -2.32 2.43 2.26
CA LEU A 87 -3.63 1.89 1.90
C LEU A 87 -4.77 2.57 2.66
N LEU A 88 -4.61 2.77 3.96
CA LEU A 88 -5.62 3.43 4.79
C LEU A 88 -5.78 4.91 4.42
N GLY A 89 -4.69 5.59 4.09
CA GLY A 89 -4.73 6.97 3.59
C GLY A 89 -5.45 7.08 2.25
N LEU A 90 -5.11 6.23 1.28
CA LEU A 90 -5.66 6.29 -0.07
C LEU A 90 -7.12 5.83 -0.16
N ILE A 91 -7.50 4.79 0.60
CA ILE A 91 -8.84 4.17 0.47
C ILE A 91 -9.85 4.82 1.40
N TYR A 92 -9.42 5.18 2.61
CA TYR A 92 -10.31 5.71 3.64
C TYR A 92 -10.04 7.15 4.02
N ASN A 93 -9.15 7.83 3.28
CA ASN A 93 -8.74 9.21 3.58
C ASN A 93 -8.30 9.41 5.05
N GLN A 94 -7.73 8.36 5.65
CA GLN A 94 -7.24 8.47 7.03
C GLN A 94 -5.98 9.34 7.06
N PRO A 95 -5.80 10.20 8.08
CA PRO A 95 -4.63 11.05 8.22
C PRO A 95 -3.40 10.21 8.66
N LYS A 96 -2.93 9.37 7.75
CA LYS A 96 -1.78 8.46 7.93
C LYS A 96 -0.76 8.68 6.84
N ILE A 97 0.49 8.75 7.21
CA ILE A 97 1.63 8.85 6.29
C ILE A 97 2.43 7.56 6.37
N GLY A 98 2.64 6.94 5.22
CA GLY A 98 3.63 5.88 5.10
C GLY A 98 5.03 6.46 5.18
N VAL A 99 5.79 6.12 6.22
CA VAL A 99 7.16 6.59 6.42
C VAL A 99 8.15 5.57 5.89
N ASP A 100 8.64 5.81 4.68
CA ASP A 100 9.69 5.03 4.05
C ASP A 100 11.07 5.73 4.16
N GLY A 101 12.09 5.11 3.55
CA GLY A 101 13.44 5.68 3.51
C GLY A 101 13.53 7.03 2.78
N ASN A 102 12.66 7.28 1.80
CA ASN A 102 12.63 8.54 1.04
C ASN A 102 12.02 9.65 1.89
N VAL A 103 10.88 9.39 2.52
CA VAL A 103 10.25 10.33 3.47
C VAL A 103 11.23 10.70 4.57
N LYS A 104 11.88 9.71 5.19
CA LYS A 104 12.89 9.94 6.22
C LYS A 104 14.04 10.83 5.73
N ARG A 105 14.53 10.60 4.51
CA ARG A 105 15.62 11.38 3.92
C ARG A 105 15.23 12.82 3.65
N VAL A 106 14.04 13.04 3.08
CA VAL A 106 13.52 14.40 2.80
C VAL A 106 13.36 15.18 4.10
N PHE A 107 12.68 14.61 5.09
CA PHE A 107 12.51 15.28 6.39
C PHE A 107 13.84 15.55 7.10
N ALA A 108 14.79 14.62 7.06
CA ALA A 108 16.11 14.83 7.65
C ALA A 108 16.83 16.05 7.04
N ARG A 109 16.71 16.24 5.72
CA ARG A 109 17.26 17.40 5.01
C ARG A 109 16.53 18.70 5.38
N LEU A 110 15.21 18.68 5.41
CA LEU A 110 14.39 19.86 5.75
C LEU A 110 14.68 20.39 7.15
N ILE A 111 14.93 19.52 8.14
CA ILE A 111 15.20 19.92 9.52
C ILE A 111 16.70 19.95 9.85
N ASN A 112 17.57 19.76 8.86
CA ASN A 112 19.03 19.72 9.01
C ASN A 112 19.53 18.82 10.14
N LYS A 113 18.98 17.61 10.26
CA LYS A 113 19.36 16.61 11.28
C LYS A 113 19.70 15.29 10.64
N LYS A 114 20.64 14.54 11.25
CA LYS A 114 20.93 13.16 10.84
C LYS A 114 19.69 12.29 11.02
N LYS A 115 19.40 11.44 10.01
CA LYS A 115 18.22 10.58 9.93
C LYS A 115 18.03 9.70 11.19
N GLU A 116 19.12 9.20 11.75
CA GLU A 116 19.15 8.34 12.94
C GLU A 116 18.73 9.06 14.23
N ARG A 117 18.81 10.41 14.25
CA ARG A 117 18.45 11.26 15.40
C ARG A 117 17.01 11.76 15.38
N ILE A 118 16.21 11.31 14.37
CA ILE A 118 14.84 11.81 14.18
C ILE A 118 13.84 10.74 14.59
N ASN A 119 13.04 11.02 15.60
CA ASN A 119 11.84 10.25 15.87
C ASN A 119 10.71 10.69 14.94
N PHE A 120 10.60 10.01 13.78
CA PHE A 120 9.64 10.35 12.73
C PHE A 120 8.18 10.22 13.19
N ASN A 121 7.86 9.27 14.05
CA ASN A 121 6.50 9.10 14.57
C ASN A 121 6.11 10.30 15.42
N LYS A 122 7.01 10.78 16.30
CA LYS A 122 6.81 11.99 17.09
C LYS A 122 6.70 13.23 16.21
N LEU A 123 7.56 13.36 15.19
CA LEU A 123 7.53 14.47 14.24
C LEU A 123 6.21 14.56 13.48
N ILE A 124 5.71 13.44 12.96
CA ILE A 124 4.43 13.36 12.26
C ILE A 124 3.28 13.71 13.21
N LEU A 125 3.30 13.19 14.43
CA LEU A 125 2.26 13.47 15.43
C LEU A 125 2.18 14.96 15.75
N LEU A 126 3.33 15.61 16.00
CA LEU A 126 3.42 17.05 16.31
C LEU A 126 2.98 17.95 15.15
N ASN A 127 3.20 17.50 13.92
CA ASN A 127 2.86 18.28 12.72
C ASN A 127 1.61 17.78 12.00
N LYS A 128 0.81 16.94 12.65
CA LYS A 128 -0.36 16.30 12.05
C LYS A 128 -1.31 17.31 11.39
N LYS A 129 -1.64 18.42 12.05
CA LYS A 129 -2.51 19.48 11.49
C LYS A 129 -1.92 20.17 10.26
N LYS A 130 -0.60 20.33 10.19
CA LYS A 130 0.09 20.95 9.03
C LYS A 130 0.27 19.99 7.86
N LEU A 131 0.48 18.70 8.15
CA LEU A 131 0.72 17.67 7.15
C LEU A 131 -0.57 17.14 6.52
N PHE A 132 -1.64 17.11 7.30
CA PHE A 132 -2.96 16.71 6.83
C PHE A 132 -3.84 17.96 6.85
N ASN A 133 -3.90 18.66 5.73
CA ASN A 133 -4.87 19.74 5.58
C ASN A 133 -6.27 19.10 5.59
N THR A 134 -6.96 19.21 6.73
CA THR A 134 -8.30 18.64 6.92
C THR A 134 -9.37 19.46 6.20
N ASN A 135 -9.01 20.60 5.61
CA ASN A 135 -9.86 21.45 4.80
C ASN A 135 -9.60 21.23 3.30
N ARG A 136 -9.75 20.01 2.80
CA ARG A 136 -10.27 19.81 1.46
C ARG A 136 -11.79 19.73 1.55
N SER A 137 -12.37 20.81 2.01
CA SER A 137 -13.73 21.15 1.68
C SER A 137 -13.71 21.71 0.25
N GLU A 138 -14.32 20.97 -0.66
CA GLU A 138 -15.09 21.52 -1.77
C GLU A 138 -14.38 22.61 -2.62
N GLU A 139 -13.56 22.16 -3.56
CA GLU A 139 -13.47 22.82 -4.87
C GLU A 139 -13.59 21.75 -5.97
#